data_18cc5601d02ba81e83de3e9b67ffd5bb
#
_entry.id   18cc5601d02ba81e83de3e9b67ffd5bb
#
_cell.length_a   1.000
_cell.length_b   1.000
_cell.length_c   1.000
_cell.angle_alpha   90.00
_cell.angle_beta   90.00
_cell.angle_gamma   90.00
#
_symmetry.space_group_name_H-M   'P 1'
#
loop_
_entity.id
_entity.type
_entity.pdbx_description
1 polymer ?
#
loop_
_entity_poly.entity_id
_entity_poly.type
_entity_poly.pdbx_seq_one_letter_code
_entity_poly.pdbx_strand_id
1 'polypeptide(L)'
;MVQFRLLGPVEITTDTHPVDAGPRKQQAVLAALLVDVGVLVPIEKIIDRVWDEAPPTTARGAVHSYVTRLRRALSEAAAGGDAPRLEHRHAGYALGVRPEQVDLHRFRLLLDRARATRGDDPRRAELLREALGLWRGVPLTGLNGEWAESVRREAAQRRLGAVLDLARLETAVGRGGVVIERLREMLDEHPLVEPLSAALIRALTAVGRNAEALQVYAETRRRLAEEPGADPSPDLRQAYRDALSPQGPTAGATSTAAPRRGPVLLPADVMGFTGRAEAVSTLDELAVMSEREATAVVVAVLSGVPGVGKTALAVHWAHHARHRFPDGQLFADLRGFDASRSAVTSEQVVRGCATDGAGLHLGRLLLEAFVGGLAAKGSVRAMVVVVVLPFAEFVVEDTGVVDDHAVEKAVELLGVDAV
;
A
#
# COMPACT_ATOMS: atom_id res chain seq x y z
N MET A 1 -0.48 -33.40 -19.52
CA MET A 1 0.54 -33.06 -18.47
C MET A 1 -0.07 -33.31 -17.10
N VAL A 2 0.68 -33.80 -16.12
CA VAL A 2 0.19 -33.99 -14.73
C VAL A 2 0.30 -32.71 -13.98
N GLN A 3 -0.78 -32.27 -13.31
CA GLN A 3 -0.85 -31.10 -12.45
C GLN A 3 -1.34 -31.48 -11.05
N PHE A 4 -0.89 -30.77 -10.05
CA PHE A 4 -1.22 -30.99 -8.65
C PHE A 4 -1.92 -29.77 -8.08
N ARG A 5 -2.97 -30.01 -7.33
CA ARG A 5 -3.79 -28.95 -6.77
C ARG A 5 -3.83 -29.06 -5.25
N LEU A 6 -3.45 -27.98 -4.57
CA LEU A 6 -3.40 -27.85 -3.11
C LEU A 6 -4.21 -26.63 -2.61
N LEU A 7 -4.54 -25.68 -3.48
CA LEU A 7 -5.35 -24.49 -3.16
C LEU A 7 -6.86 -24.80 -3.16
N GLY A 8 -7.22 -25.87 -2.48
CA GLY A 8 -8.51 -26.49 -2.33
C GLY A 8 -8.32 -27.93 -1.84
N PRO A 9 -9.20 -28.88 -2.20
CA PRO A 9 -8.96 -30.31 -2.02
C PRO A 9 -7.66 -30.75 -2.69
N VAL A 10 -6.98 -31.73 -2.09
CA VAL A 10 -5.75 -32.28 -2.68
C VAL A 10 -6.12 -33.17 -3.87
N GLU A 11 -5.73 -32.77 -5.07
CA GLU A 11 -6.08 -33.46 -6.32
C GLU A 11 -4.86 -33.63 -7.21
N ILE A 12 -4.88 -34.72 -7.97
CA ILE A 12 -4.00 -34.93 -9.11
C ILE A 12 -4.87 -34.82 -10.36
N THR A 13 -4.48 -34.02 -11.32
CA THR A 13 -5.22 -33.85 -12.58
C THR A 13 -4.31 -34.05 -13.77
N THR A 14 -4.87 -34.59 -14.84
CA THR A 14 -4.25 -34.61 -16.16
C THR A 14 -5.03 -33.67 -17.09
N ASP A 15 -4.55 -33.51 -18.31
CA ASP A 15 -5.26 -32.69 -19.31
C ASP A 15 -6.64 -33.29 -19.66
N THR A 16 -6.89 -34.58 -19.36
CA THR A 16 -8.09 -35.33 -19.77
C THR A 16 -9.01 -35.72 -18.62
N HIS A 17 -8.49 -36.00 -17.44
CA HIS A 17 -9.28 -36.49 -16.31
C HIS A 17 -8.59 -36.27 -14.95
N PRO A 18 -9.36 -36.24 -13.86
CA PRO A 18 -8.81 -36.30 -12.50
C PRO A 18 -8.28 -37.71 -12.22
N VAL A 19 -7.26 -37.81 -11.37
CA VAL A 19 -6.65 -39.04 -10.93
C VAL A 19 -6.90 -39.21 -9.44
N ASP A 20 -7.30 -40.40 -9.01
CA ASP A 20 -7.54 -40.66 -7.59
C ASP A 20 -6.24 -40.59 -6.78
N ALA A 21 -6.14 -39.60 -5.91
CA ALA A 21 -5.02 -39.43 -4.97
C ALA A 21 -5.11 -40.41 -3.77
N GLY A 22 -6.17 -41.22 -3.68
CA GLY A 22 -6.38 -42.20 -2.63
C GLY A 22 -6.96 -41.64 -1.33
N PRO A 23 -6.92 -42.41 -0.25
CA PRO A 23 -7.50 -42.04 1.04
C PRO A 23 -6.74 -40.86 1.68
N ARG A 24 -7.39 -40.14 2.65
CA ARG A 24 -6.91 -38.92 3.27
C ARG A 24 -5.45 -38.95 3.74
N LYS A 25 -4.99 -40.04 4.35
CA LYS A 25 -3.59 -40.17 4.81
C LYS A 25 -2.60 -40.24 3.63
N GLN A 26 -3.01 -40.90 2.52
CA GLN A 26 -2.21 -40.90 1.28
C GLN A 26 -2.16 -39.51 0.65
N GLN A 27 -3.29 -38.80 0.63
CA GLN A 27 -3.34 -37.39 0.19
C GLN A 27 -2.46 -36.48 1.08
N ALA A 28 -2.42 -36.75 2.39
CA ALA A 28 -1.55 -35.99 3.31
C ALA A 28 -0.06 -36.23 3.01
N VAL A 29 0.35 -37.49 2.70
CA VAL A 29 1.71 -37.79 2.26
C VAL A 29 2.04 -37.08 0.95
N LEU A 30 1.12 -37.09 -0.02
CA LEU A 30 1.30 -36.38 -1.28
C LEU A 30 1.46 -34.87 -1.06
N ALA A 31 0.56 -34.27 -0.28
CA ALA A 31 0.62 -32.84 0.06
C ALA A 31 1.93 -32.49 0.78
N ALA A 32 2.39 -33.32 1.73
CA ALA A 32 3.63 -33.13 2.44
C ALA A 32 4.86 -33.07 1.51
N LEU A 33 4.85 -33.82 0.42
CA LEU A 33 5.89 -33.82 -0.61
C LEU A 33 5.75 -32.63 -1.58
N LEU A 34 4.51 -32.27 -1.93
CA LEU A 34 4.22 -31.20 -2.88
C LEU A 34 4.45 -29.80 -2.28
N VAL A 35 4.25 -29.61 -0.98
CA VAL A 35 4.53 -28.32 -0.32
C VAL A 35 6.04 -28.02 -0.32
N ASP A 36 6.89 -29.05 -0.25
CA ASP A 36 8.36 -28.93 -0.34
C ASP A 36 8.86 -29.50 -1.70
N VAL A 37 8.24 -29.11 -2.81
CA VAL A 37 8.55 -29.65 -4.15
C VAL A 37 10.03 -29.54 -4.48
N GLY A 38 10.61 -30.62 -5.01
CA GLY A 38 12.02 -30.69 -5.39
C GLY A 38 12.99 -30.84 -4.21
N VAL A 39 12.52 -30.81 -2.97
CA VAL A 39 13.32 -30.95 -1.76
C VAL A 39 13.13 -32.34 -1.17
N LEU A 40 14.21 -32.92 -0.61
CA LEU A 40 14.14 -34.16 0.14
C LEU A 40 13.39 -33.92 1.46
N VAL A 41 12.27 -34.62 1.64
CA VAL A 41 11.50 -34.59 2.89
C VAL A 41 11.82 -35.84 3.71
N PRO A 42 12.44 -35.72 4.89
CA PRO A 42 12.71 -36.83 5.78
C PRO A 42 11.42 -37.59 6.15
N ILE A 43 11.54 -38.92 6.34
CA ILE A 43 10.37 -39.74 6.65
C ILE A 43 9.72 -39.34 7.97
N GLU A 44 10.50 -38.96 8.96
CA GLU A 44 10.04 -38.43 10.25
C GLU A 44 9.18 -37.18 10.04
N LYS A 45 9.65 -36.24 9.23
CA LYS A 45 8.90 -35.03 8.90
C LYS A 45 7.59 -35.33 8.15
N ILE A 46 7.57 -36.39 7.31
CA ILE A 46 6.32 -36.81 6.68
C ILE A 46 5.37 -37.41 7.73
N ILE A 47 5.88 -38.18 8.67
CA ILE A 47 5.08 -38.79 9.75
C ILE A 47 4.46 -37.67 10.62
N ASP A 48 5.26 -36.70 11.05
CA ASP A 48 4.79 -35.54 11.85
C ASP A 48 3.68 -34.77 11.11
N ARG A 49 3.85 -34.51 9.81
CA ARG A 49 2.86 -33.81 8.99
C ARG A 49 1.55 -34.60 8.79
N VAL A 50 1.60 -35.90 8.81
CA VAL A 50 0.45 -36.76 8.53
C VAL A 50 -0.31 -37.18 9.78
N TRP A 51 0.37 -37.32 10.92
CA TRP A 51 -0.23 -37.80 12.17
C TRP A 51 -0.12 -36.84 13.35
N ASP A 52 0.57 -35.71 13.20
CA ASP A 52 0.88 -34.82 14.33
C ASP A 52 1.51 -35.56 15.52
N GLU A 53 1.02 -35.29 16.73
CA GLU A 53 1.53 -35.82 17.98
C GLU A 53 1.19 -37.32 18.22
N ALA A 54 0.33 -37.93 17.39
CA ALA A 54 -0.17 -39.30 17.61
C ALA A 54 0.14 -40.27 16.46
N PRO A 55 1.41 -40.46 16.06
CA PRO A 55 1.77 -41.41 15.04
C PRO A 55 1.60 -42.84 15.55
N PRO A 56 0.98 -43.75 14.77
CA PRO A 56 0.93 -45.18 15.12
C PRO A 56 2.33 -45.79 15.01
N THR A 57 2.58 -46.88 15.74
CA THR A 57 3.85 -47.61 15.69
C THR A 57 4.20 -48.09 14.28
N THR A 58 3.20 -48.27 13.43
CA THR A 58 3.33 -48.69 12.01
C THR A 58 3.46 -47.53 11.04
N ALA A 59 3.56 -46.25 11.51
CA ALA A 59 3.53 -45.05 10.67
C ALA A 59 4.57 -45.09 9.54
N ARG A 60 5.81 -45.50 9.81
CA ARG A 60 6.87 -45.64 8.81
C ARG A 60 6.50 -46.62 7.70
N GLY A 61 5.96 -47.79 8.05
CA GLY A 61 5.48 -48.79 7.09
C GLY A 61 4.28 -48.28 6.28
N ALA A 62 3.38 -47.54 6.92
CA ALA A 62 2.24 -46.90 6.25
C ALA A 62 2.71 -45.86 5.20
N VAL A 63 3.70 -45.00 5.53
CA VAL A 63 4.29 -44.07 4.57
C VAL A 63 4.86 -44.80 3.34
N HIS A 64 5.63 -45.89 3.54
CA HIS A 64 6.15 -46.67 2.43
C HIS A 64 5.03 -47.24 1.54
N SER A 65 3.95 -47.72 2.15
CA SER A 65 2.78 -48.25 1.42
C SER A 65 2.07 -47.15 0.62
N TYR A 66 1.87 -45.96 1.22
CA TYR A 66 1.25 -44.81 0.54
C TYR A 66 2.14 -44.32 -0.62
N VAL A 67 3.45 -44.23 -0.43
CA VAL A 67 4.40 -43.89 -1.50
C VAL A 67 4.33 -44.85 -2.67
N THR A 68 4.23 -46.16 -2.40
CA THR A 68 4.10 -47.18 -3.44
C THR A 68 2.82 -47.00 -4.24
N ARG A 69 1.68 -46.73 -3.57
CA ARG A 69 0.39 -46.45 -4.23
C ARG A 69 0.44 -45.16 -5.04
N LEU A 70 1.04 -44.12 -4.49
CA LEU A 70 1.21 -42.84 -5.21
C LEU A 70 2.07 -43.01 -6.46
N ARG A 71 3.16 -43.78 -6.41
CA ARG A 71 3.98 -44.08 -7.60
C ARG A 71 3.15 -44.73 -8.69
N ARG A 72 2.30 -45.69 -8.34
CA ARG A 72 1.40 -46.33 -9.29
C ARG A 72 0.42 -45.36 -9.91
N ALA A 73 -0.28 -44.55 -9.09
CA ALA A 73 -1.23 -43.54 -9.55
C ALA A 73 -0.56 -42.49 -10.47
N LEU A 74 0.65 -42.05 -10.14
CA LEU A 74 1.40 -41.11 -10.96
C LEU A 74 1.86 -41.69 -12.30
N SER A 75 2.25 -42.99 -12.31
CA SER A 75 2.61 -43.69 -13.55
C SER A 75 1.40 -43.90 -14.46
N GLU A 76 0.24 -44.25 -13.90
CA GLU A 76 -1.03 -44.36 -14.63
C GLU A 76 -1.48 -42.99 -15.19
N ALA A 77 -1.32 -41.89 -14.41
CA ALA A 77 -1.63 -40.54 -14.83
C ALA A 77 -0.78 -40.05 -16.01
N ALA A 78 0.44 -40.51 -16.12
CA ALA A 78 1.36 -40.04 -17.16
C ALA A 78 1.06 -40.64 -18.56
N ALA A 79 0.28 -41.73 -18.67
CA ALA A 79 -0.16 -42.36 -19.93
C ALA A 79 0.98 -42.49 -20.97
N GLY A 80 2.18 -42.86 -20.54
CA GLY A 80 3.36 -43.06 -21.43
C GLY A 80 4.20 -41.78 -21.66
N GLY A 81 3.87 -40.65 -21.03
CA GLY A 81 4.72 -39.45 -21.00
C GLY A 81 5.70 -39.45 -19.82
N ASP A 82 6.33 -38.28 -19.59
CA ASP A 82 7.28 -38.11 -18.48
C ASP A 82 6.52 -38.10 -17.14
N ALA A 83 6.55 -39.21 -16.42
CA ALA A 83 5.86 -39.41 -15.16
C ALA A 83 6.58 -38.66 -14.04
N PRO A 84 5.86 -37.97 -13.12
CA PRO A 84 6.45 -37.40 -11.92
C PRO A 84 7.19 -38.46 -11.12
N ARG A 85 8.49 -38.26 -10.86
CA ARG A 85 9.34 -39.25 -10.19
C ARG A 85 9.28 -39.05 -8.67
N LEU A 86 8.74 -40.03 -7.95
CA LEU A 86 8.79 -40.07 -6.50
C LEU A 86 9.98 -40.95 -6.06
N GLU A 87 11.09 -40.28 -5.75
CA GLU A 87 12.36 -40.92 -5.44
C GLU A 87 12.49 -41.16 -3.92
N HIS A 88 13.09 -42.31 -3.58
CA HIS A 88 13.55 -42.56 -2.22
C HIS A 88 15.05 -42.26 -2.17
N ARG A 89 15.46 -41.36 -1.31
CA ARG A 89 16.87 -41.00 -1.11
C ARG A 89 17.20 -41.04 0.36
N HIS A 90 18.21 -41.82 0.75
CA HIS A 90 18.68 -41.97 2.13
C HIS A 90 17.52 -42.15 3.14
N ALA A 91 17.22 -41.08 3.93
CA ALA A 91 16.22 -41.15 5.00
C ALA A 91 14.88 -40.51 4.63
N GLY A 92 14.57 -40.28 3.37
CA GLY A 92 13.34 -39.56 2.99
C GLY A 92 12.90 -39.75 1.55
N TYR A 93 11.95 -38.93 1.13
CA TYR A 93 11.37 -38.94 -0.20
C TYR A 93 11.45 -37.56 -0.84
N ALA A 94 11.62 -37.51 -2.15
CA ALA A 94 11.50 -36.32 -2.96
C ALA A 94 10.56 -36.58 -4.15
N LEU A 95 9.69 -35.59 -4.43
CA LEU A 95 8.84 -35.63 -5.62
C LEU A 95 9.40 -34.71 -6.68
N GLY A 96 9.89 -35.30 -7.79
CA GLY A 96 10.47 -34.56 -8.91
C GLY A 96 9.38 -34.07 -9.84
N VAL A 97 8.87 -32.88 -9.57
CA VAL A 97 7.94 -32.12 -10.41
C VAL A 97 8.39 -30.67 -10.50
N ARG A 98 8.00 -30.00 -11.57
CA ARG A 98 8.29 -28.55 -11.68
C ARG A 98 7.36 -27.76 -10.77
N PRO A 99 7.82 -26.67 -10.13
CA PRO A 99 6.97 -25.84 -9.27
C PRO A 99 5.69 -25.36 -9.95
N GLU A 100 5.74 -25.08 -11.26
CA GLU A 100 4.57 -24.61 -12.03
C GLU A 100 3.48 -25.68 -12.19
N GLN A 101 3.80 -26.95 -11.96
CA GLN A 101 2.83 -28.04 -11.99
C GLN A 101 2.02 -28.16 -10.69
N VAL A 102 2.41 -27.42 -9.63
CA VAL A 102 1.73 -27.39 -8.35
C VAL A 102 1.11 -26.00 -8.17
N ASP A 103 -0.21 -25.92 -8.04
CA ASP A 103 -0.95 -24.65 -7.98
C ASP A 103 -0.46 -23.73 -6.85
N LEU A 104 -0.11 -24.27 -5.68
CA LEU A 104 0.46 -23.51 -4.55
C LEU A 104 1.79 -22.81 -4.93
N HIS A 105 2.67 -23.49 -5.63
CA HIS A 105 3.94 -22.91 -6.07
C HIS A 105 3.75 -21.98 -7.26
N ARG A 106 2.87 -22.33 -8.22
CA ARG A 106 2.50 -21.46 -9.32
C ARG A 106 1.91 -20.16 -8.81
N PHE A 107 1.05 -20.21 -7.78
CA PHE A 107 0.54 -19.03 -7.09
C PHE A 107 1.66 -18.15 -6.54
N ARG A 108 2.62 -18.73 -5.80
CA ARG A 108 3.78 -17.99 -5.27
C ARG A 108 4.61 -17.35 -6.39
N LEU A 109 4.93 -18.09 -7.43
CA LEU A 109 5.69 -17.59 -8.59
C LEU A 109 4.98 -16.44 -9.31
N LEU A 110 3.66 -16.50 -9.47
CA LEU A 110 2.88 -15.42 -10.07
C LEU A 110 2.89 -14.17 -9.19
N LEU A 111 2.79 -14.31 -7.86
CA LEU A 111 2.91 -13.18 -6.94
C LEU A 111 4.30 -12.54 -6.98
N ASP A 112 5.37 -13.34 -7.03
CA ASP A 112 6.73 -12.84 -7.10
C ASP A 112 6.99 -12.10 -8.43
N ARG A 113 6.46 -12.61 -9.54
CA ARG A 113 6.48 -11.90 -10.83
C ARG A 113 5.69 -10.60 -10.79
N ALA A 114 4.51 -10.61 -10.15
CA ALA A 114 3.71 -9.38 -9.97
C ALA A 114 4.44 -8.33 -9.14
N ARG A 115 5.19 -8.74 -8.10
CA ARG A 115 6.02 -7.82 -7.29
C ARG A 115 7.22 -7.28 -8.05
N ALA A 116 7.82 -8.08 -8.92
CA ALA A 116 8.94 -7.67 -9.76
C ALA A 116 8.52 -6.70 -10.88
N THR A 117 7.25 -6.67 -11.25
CA THR A 117 6.70 -5.74 -12.24
C THR A 117 6.58 -4.34 -11.65
N ARG A 118 7.23 -3.35 -12.27
CA ARG A 118 7.31 -1.98 -11.75
C ARG A 118 6.02 -1.19 -12.02
N GLY A 119 5.63 -0.38 -11.03
CA GLY A 119 4.54 0.60 -11.18
C GLY A 119 3.16 -0.04 -11.35
N ASP A 120 2.30 0.67 -12.04
CA ASP A 120 0.91 0.28 -12.31
C ASP A 120 0.76 -0.38 -13.70
N ASP A 121 1.77 -1.14 -14.13
CA ASP A 121 1.75 -1.90 -15.37
C ASP A 121 0.53 -2.85 -15.38
N PRO A 122 -0.31 -2.82 -16.44
CA PRO A 122 -1.46 -3.71 -16.59
C PRO A 122 -1.10 -5.20 -16.42
N ARG A 123 0.12 -5.57 -16.77
CA ARG A 123 0.66 -6.93 -16.60
C ARG A 123 0.64 -7.38 -15.13
N ARG A 124 0.86 -6.47 -14.19
CA ARG A 124 0.80 -6.79 -12.75
C ARG A 124 -0.60 -7.25 -12.34
N ALA A 125 -1.65 -6.56 -12.79
CA ALA A 125 -3.03 -6.93 -12.51
C ALA A 125 -3.41 -8.27 -13.17
N GLU A 126 -2.91 -8.56 -14.37
CA GLU A 126 -3.10 -9.87 -15.02
C GLU A 126 -2.48 -11.01 -14.22
N LEU A 127 -1.23 -10.86 -13.78
CA LEU A 127 -0.55 -11.86 -12.95
C LEU A 127 -1.28 -12.12 -11.63
N LEU A 128 -1.79 -11.06 -10.98
CA LEU A 128 -2.57 -11.19 -9.74
C LEU A 128 -3.92 -11.88 -9.99
N ARG A 129 -4.61 -11.59 -11.10
CA ARG A 129 -5.86 -12.29 -11.47
C ARG A 129 -5.61 -13.77 -11.77
N GLU A 130 -4.53 -14.10 -12.51
CA GLU A 130 -4.14 -15.46 -12.77
C GLU A 130 -3.83 -16.21 -11.46
N ALA A 131 -3.04 -15.60 -10.56
CA ALA A 131 -2.70 -16.17 -9.26
C ALA A 131 -3.96 -16.46 -8.42
N LEU A 132 -4.86 -15.48 -8.30
CA LEU A 132 -6.09 -15.62 -7.53
C LEU A 132 -7.10 -16.59 -8.18
N GLY A 133 -7.02 -16.81 -9.48
CA GLY A 133 -7.82 -17.80 -10.21
C GLY A 133 -7.44 -19.25 -9.93
N LEU A 134 -6.28 -19.50 -9.31
CA LEU A 134 -5.86 -20.85 -8.90
C LEU A 134 -6.59 -21.37 -7.66
N TRP A 135 -7.24 -20.47 -6.90
CA TRP A 135 -7.95 -20.82 -5.67
C TRP A 135 -9.29 -21.49 -5.96
N ARG A 136 -9.56 -22.61 -5.28
CA ARG A 136 -10.78 -23.43 -5.43
C ARG A 136 -11.49 -23.66 -4.10
N GLY A 137 -10.99 -23.07 -3.03
CA GLY A 137 -11.51 -23.20 -1.68
C GLY A 137 -10.41 -23.14 -0.63
N VAL A 138 -10.66 -23.68 0.54
CA VAL A 138 -9.69 -23.76 1.63
C VAL A 138 -8.55 -24.69 1.24
N PRO A 139 -7.27 -24.26 1.26
CA PRO A 139 -6.14 -25.11 0.91
C PRO A 139 -6.10 -26.37 1.76
N LEU A 140 -5.67 -27.47 1.15
CA LEU A 140 -5.59 -28.78 1.80
C LEU A 140 -6.90 -29.23 2.46
N THR A 141 -8.04 -28.90 1.86
CA THR A 141 -9.36 -29.31 2.37
C THR A 141 -9.39 -30.83 2.65
N GLY A 142 -9.87 -31.18 3.84
CA GLY A 142 -9.97 -32.57 4.30
C GLY A 142 -8.71 -33.10 4.98
N LEU A 143 -7.60 -32.38 4.99
CA LEU A 143 -6.44 -32.70 5.82
C LEU A 143 -6.51 -31.92 7.13
N ASN A 144 -6.18 -32.58 8.23
CA ASN A 144 -6.16 -32.02 9.57
C ASN A 144 -4.73 -31.96 10.09
N GLY A 145 -4.51 -31.22 11.16
CA GLY A 145 -3.25 -31.15 11.86
C GLY A 145 -2.59 -29.77 11.80
N GLU A 146 -1.69 -29.50 12.75
CA GLU A 146 -1.05 -28.22 12.91
C GLU A 146 -0.24 -27.78 11.67
N TRP A 147 0.43 -28.74 11.04
CA TRP A 147 1.16 -28.48 9.79
C TRP A 147 0.22 -28.00 8.66
N ALA A 148 -0.92 -28.68 8.45
CA ALA A 148 -1.87 -28.28 7.44
C ALA A 148 -2.46 -26.90 7.72
N GLU A 149 -2.73 -26.57 8.99
CA GLU A 149 -3.18 -25.26 9.41
C GLU A 149 -2.11 -24.18 9.18
N SER A 150 -0.83 -24.50 9.39
CA SER A 150 0.26 -23.56 9.11
C SER A 150 0.36 -23.23 7.62
N VAL A 151 0.20 -24.23 6.75
CA VAL A 151 0.17 -24.04 5.28
C VAL A 151 -1.03 -23.18 4.87
N ARG A 152 -2.22 -23.42 5.46
CA ARG A 152 -3.44 -22.63 5.21
C ARG A 152 -3.24 -21.17 5.58
N ARG A 153 -2.73 -20.92 6.80
CA ARG A 153 -2.49 -19.55 7.30
C ARG A 153 -1.53 -18.79 6.40
N GLU A 154 -0.40 -19.40 6.01
CA GLU A 154 0.57 -18.79 5.10
C GLU A 154 -0.08 -18.48 3.73
N ALA A 155 -0.80 -19.44 3.16
CA ALA A 155 -1.45 -19.27 1.87
C ALA A 155 -2.54 -18.18 1.93
N ALA A 156 -3.37 -18.17 2.98
CA ALA A 156 -4.43 -17.18 3.19
C ALA A 156 -3.86 -15.75 3.34
N GLN A 157 -2.76 -15.59 4.10
CA GLN A 157 -2.11 -14.30 4.23
C GLN A 157 -1.58 -13.76 2.89
N ARG A 158 -1.00 -14.64 2.06
CA ARG A 158 -0.56 -14.26 0.71
C ARG A 158 -1.73 -13.93 -0.22
N ARG A 159 -2.85 -14.67 -0.11
CA ARG A 159 -4.10 -14.39 -0.84
C ARG A 159 -4.65 -13.03 -0.49
N LEU A 160 -4.72 -12.71 0.80
CA LEU A 160 -5.17 -11.41 1.30
C LEU A 160 -4.34 -10.27 0.69
N GLY A 161 -3.01 -10.36 0.75
CA GLY A 161 -2.13 -9.35 0.14
C GLY A 161 -2.36 -9.21 -1.38
N ALA A 162 -2.54 -10.32 -2.09
CA ALA A 162 -2.79 -10.31 -3.54
C ALA A 162 -4.14 -9.66 -3.90
N VAL A 163 -5.20 -9.90 -3.10
CA VAL A 163 -6.52 -9.27 -3.30
C VAL A 163 -6.44 -7.77 -3.07
N LEU A 164 -5.76 -7.31 -2.01
CA LEU A 164 -5.57 -5.89 -1.73
C LEU A 164 -4.76 -5.18 -2.83
N ASP A 165 -3.68 -5.81 -3.29
CA ASP A 165 -2.86 -5.28 -4.39
C ASP A 165 -3.67 -5.18 -5.70
N LEU A 166 -4.45 -6.21 -6.04
CA LEU A 166 -5.32 -6.19 -7.21
C LEU A 166 -6.40 -5.12 -7.09
N ALA A 167 -7.05 -5.02 -5.92
CA ALA A 167 -8.07 -4.01 -5.67
C ALA A 167 -7.53 -2.60 -5.86
N ARG A 168 -6.33 -2.31 -5.34
CA ARG A 168 -5.66 -1.02 -5.52
C ARG A 168 -5.42 -0.71 -7.00
N LEU A 169 -4.87 -1.66 -7.76
CA LEU A 169 -4.57 -1.48 -9.18
C LEU A 169 -5.84 -1.27 -10.01
N GLU A 170 -6.86 -2.11 -9.83
CA GLU A 170 -8.11 -2.02 -10.58
C GLU A 170 -8.88 -0.74 -10.28
N THR A 171 -8.88 -0.31 -9.02
CA THR A 171 -9.53 0.94 -8.59
C THR A 171 -8.82 2.15 -9.17
N ALA A 172 -7.47 2.16 -9.18
CA ALA A 172 -6.67 3.25 -9.73
C ALA A 172 -6.92 3.48 -11.23
N VAL A 173 -7.24 2.43 -11.99
CA VAL A 173 -7.58 2.53 -13.43
C VAL A 173 -9.09 2.64 -13.70
N GLY A 174 -9.90 2.92 -12.67
CA GLY A 174 -11.36 3.09 -12.79
C GLY A 174 -12.15 1.79 -12.97
N ARG A 175 -11.53 0.63 -12.75
CA ARG A 175 -12.18 -0.69 -12.87
C ARG A 175 -12.53 -1.31 -11.51
N GLY A 176 -12.77 -0.50 -10.48
CA GLY A 176 -13.10 -0.95 -9.13
C GLY A 176 -14.25 -1.98 -9.07
N GLY A 177 -15.21 -1.90 -9.99
CA GLY A 177 -16.32 -2.86 -10.07
C GLY A 177 -15.90 -4.33 -10.18
N VAL A 178 -14.75 -4.61 -10.82
CA VAL A 178 -14.26 -5.98 -11.05
C VAL A 178 -13.83 -6.69 -9.74
N VAL A 179 -13.47 -5.92 -8.72
CA VAL A 179 -12.94 -6.48 -7.45
C VAL A 179 -13.95 -6.48 -6.30
N ILE A 180 -15.11 -5.85 -6.47
CA ILE A 180 -16.10 -5.68 -5.39
C ILE A 180 -16.53 -7.02 -4.79
N GLU A 181 -16.96 -7.97 -5.62
CA GLU A 181 -17.45 -9.26 -5.12
C GLU A 181 -16.35 -10.05 -4.39
N ARG A 182 -15.14 -10.05 -4.95
CA ARG A 182 -14.00 -10.70 -4.29
C ARG A 182 -13.63 -10.06 -2.96
N LEU A 183 -13.71 -8.72 -2.88
CA LEU A 183 -13.48 -8.02 -1.62
C LEU A 183 -14.58 -8.32 -0.59
N ARG A 184 -15.83 -8.49 -1.02
CA ARG A 184 -16.93 -8.91 -0.13
C ARG A 184 -16.69 -10.31 0.41
N GLU A 185 -16.41 -11.28 -0.46
CA GLU A 185 -16.09 -12.66 -0.04
C GLU A 185 -14.96 -12.67 1.00
N MET A 186 -13.87 -11.92 0.74
CA MET A 186 -12.75 -11.83 1.67
C MET A 186 -13.11 -11.12 2.97
N LEU A 187 -13.98 -10.12 2.93
CA LEU A 187 -14.43 -9.41 4.13
C LEU A 187 -15.37 -10.27 4.99
N ASP A 188 -16.16 -11.13 4.36
CA ASP A 188 -16.98 -12.12 5.08
C ASP A 188 -16.10 -13.19 5.77
N GLU A 189 -15.02 -13.64 5.13
CA GLU A 189 -14.02 -14.53 5.72
C GLU A 189 -13.20 -13.84 6.83
N HIS A 190 -12.96 -12.52 6.72
CA HIS A 190 -12.07 -11.74 7.59
C HIS A 190 -12.69 -10.40 8.00
N PRO A 191 -13.74 -10.40 8.83
CA PRO A 191 -14.58 -9.21 9.09
C PRO A 191 -13.88 -8.08 9.85
N LEU A 192 -12.76 -8.35 10.52
CA LEU A 192 -12.00 -7.36 11.30
C LEU A 192 -10.74 -6.86 10.57
N VAL A 193 -10.52 -7.30 9.33
CA VAL A 193 -9.37 -6.82 8.53
C VAL A 193 -9.72 -5.50 7.86
N GLU A 194 -9.48 -4.40 8.56
CA GLU A 194 -9.78 -3.04 8.10
C GLU A 194 -9.25 -2.69 6.69
N PRO A 195 -8.05 -3.12 6.25
CA PRO A 195 -7.61 -2.90 4.89
C PRO A 195 -8.56 -3.44 3.81
N LEU A 196 -9.29 -4.53 4.07
CA LEU A 196 -10.31 -5.05 3.15
C LEU A 196 -11.51 -4.10 3.07
N SER A 197 -12.00 -3.63 4.22
CA SER A 197 -13.09 -2.65 4.28
C SER A 197 -12.72 -1.36 3.56
N ALA A 198 -11.52 -0.84 3.79
CA ALA A 198 -11.02 0.37 3.13
C ALA A 198 -10.90 0.19 1.61
N ALA A 199 -10.39 -0.97 1.14
CA ALA A 199 -10.31 -1.29 -0.28
C ALA A 199 -11.70 -1.41 -0.93
N LEU A 200 -12.66 -2.05 -0.24
CA LEU A 200 -14.05 -2.19 -0.71
C LEU A 200 -14.74 -0.83 -0.80
N ILE A 201 -14.59 0.02 0.22
CA ILE A 201 -15.13 1.39 0.21
C ILE A 201 -14.60 2.17 -0.99
N ARG A 202 -13.27 2.16 -1.22
CA ARG A 202 -12.65 2.83 -2.37
C ARG A 202 -13.16 2.28 -3.71
N ALA A 203 -13.27 0.96 -3.84
CA ALA A 203 -13.77 0.32 -5.05
C ALA A 203 -15.24 0.71 -5.34
N LEU A 204 -16.11 0.72 -4.32
CA LEU A 204 -17.50 1.15 -4.42
C LEU A 204 -17.62 2.64 -4.78
N THR A 205 -16.83 3.49 -4.13
CA THR A 205 -16.78 4.93 -4.41
C THR A 205 -16.33 5.20 -5.85
N ALA A 206 -15.32 4.49 -6.35
CA ALA A 206 -14.83 4.64 -7.72
C ALA A 206 -15.86 4.31 -8.79
N VAL A 207 -16.88 3.48 -8.47
CA VAL A 207 -18.00 3.16 -9.38
C VAL A 207 -19.30 3.90 -9.02
N GLY A 208 -19.24 4.91 -8.12
CA GLY A 208 -20.39 5.75 -7.76
C GLY A 208 -21.35 5.09 -6.77
N ARG A 209 -21.04 3.94 -6.17
CA ARG A 209 -21.89 3.23 -5.20
C ARG A 209 -21.64 3.74 -3.76
N ASN A 210 -21.70 5.06 -3.57
CA ASN A 210 -21.31 5.71 -2.32
C ASN A 210 -22.19 5.28 -1.12
N ALA A 211 -23.49 5.07 -1.33
CA ALA A 211 -24.38 4.61 -0.27
C ALA A 211 -23.92 3.26 0.32
N GLU A 212 -23.52 2.33 -0.52
CA GLU A 212 -23.01 1.03 -0.08
C GLU A 212 -21.61 1.17 0.58
N ALA A 213 -20.76 2.05 0.07
CA ALA A 213 -19.48 2.35 0.71
C ALA A 213 -19.66 2.84 2.16
N LEU A 214 -20.64 3.73 2.39
CA LEU A 214 -20.97 4.23 3.72
C LEU A 214 -21.55 3.12 4.63
N GLN A 215 -22.34 2.19 4.08
CA GLN A 215 -22.83 1.03 4.82
C GLN A 215 -21.70 0.10 5.26
N VAL A 216 -20.74 -0.17 4.37
CA VAL A 216 -19.55 -0.97 4.70
C VAL A 216 -18.77 -0.34 5.85
N TYR A 217 -18.57 0.98 5.83
CA TYR A 217 -17.91 1.67 6.93
C TYR A 217 -18.68 1.57 8.24
N ALA A 218 -19.99 1.80 8.22
CA ALA A 218 -20.83 1.73 9.41
C ALA A 218 -20.81 0.34 10.05
N GLU A 219 -20.88 -0.70 9.23
CA GLU A 219 -20.81 -2.10 9.67
C GLU A 219 -19.44 -2.44 10.26
N THR A 220 -18.35 -2.04 9.57
CA THR A 220 -16.99 -2.28 10.07
C THR A 220 -16.77 -1.56 11.41
N ARG A 221 -17.20 -0.28 11.51
CA ARG A 221 -17.10 0.48 12.76
C ARG A 221 -17.89 -0.16 13.90
N ARG A 222 -19.08 -0.70 13.63
CA ARG A 222 -19.88 -1.41 14.63
C ARG A 222 -19.15 -2.63 15.15
N ARG A 223 -18.58 -3.46 14.24
CA ARG A 223 -17.79 -4.65 14.61
C ARG A 223 -16.54 -4.31 15.43
N LEU A 224 -15.83 -3.25 15.04
CA LEU A 224 -14.66 -2.78 15.80
C LEU A 224 -15.06 -2.28 17.21
N ALA A 225 -16.22 -1.66 17.36
CA ALA A 225 -16.70 -1.19 18.66
C ALA A 225 -17.07 -2.34 19.63
N GLU A 226 -17.29 -3.54 19.11
CA GLU A 226 -17.49 -4.76 19.92
C GLU A 226 -16.18 -5.29 20.49
N GLU A 227 -15.02 -4.88 19.92
CA GLU A 227 -13.68 -5.22 20.38
C GLU A 227 -13.11 -4.10 21.28
N PRO A 228 -12.69 -4.39 22.52
CA PRO A 228 -12.22 -3.37 23.47
C PRO A 228 -11.01 -2.59 22.94
N GLY A 229 -11.17 -1.26 22.77
CA GLY A 229 -10.09 -0.35 22.43
C GLY A 229 -9.77 -0.26 20.92
N ALA A 230 -10.61 -0.80 20.04
CA ALA A 230 -10.39 -0.74 18.60
C ALA A 230 -11.11 0.47 17.96
N ASP A 231 -10.36 1.55 17.74
CA ASP A 231 -10.80 2.66 16.90
C ASP A 231 -10.46 2.40 15.42
N PRO A 232 -11.31 2.85 14.48
CA PRO A 232 -11.02 2.72 13.04
C PRO A 232 -9.65 3.29 12.67
N SER A 233 -8.90 2.58 11.85
CA SER A 233 -7.57 3.00 11.39
C SER A 233 -7.63 4.31 10.59
N PRO A 234 -6.53 5.07 10.49
CA PRO A 234 -6.46 6.27 9.66
C PRO A 234 -6.84 6.01 8.20
N ASP A 235 -6.46 4.86 7.65
CA ASP A 235 -6.74 4.45 6.27
C ASP A 235 -8.24 4.22 6.03
N LEU A 236 -8.92 3.54 6.95
CA LEU A 236 -10.35 3.31 6.89
C LEU A 236 -11.14 4.63 7.05
N ARG A 237 -10.70 5.51 7.95
CA ARG A 237 -11.29 6.85 8.11
C ARG A 237 -11.10 7.72 6.87
N GLN A 238 -9.96 7.58 6.16
CA GLN A 238 -9.72 8.30 4.92
C GLN A 238 -10.65 7.79 3.81
N ALA A 239 -10.77 6.47 3.62
CA ALA A 239 -11.68 5.89 2.65
C ALA A 239 -13.14 6.34 2.87
N TYR A 240 -13.57 6.46 4.13
CA TYR A 240 -14.89 7.01 4.48
C TYR A 240 -15.05 8.48 4.08
N ARG A 241 -14.05 9.34 4.35
CA ARG A 241 -14.08 10.75 3.95
C ARG A 241 -14.18 10.92 2.44
N ASP A 242 -13.43 10.10 1.71
CA ASP A 242 -13.45 10.08 0.24
C ASP A 242 -14.84 9.71 -0.30
N ALA A 243 -15.52 8.73 0.34
CA ALA A 243 -16.88 8.32 -0.02
C ALA A 243 -17.96 9.38 0.28
N LEU A 244 -17.73 10.26 1.26
CA LEU A 244 -18.61 11.38 1.57
C LEU A 244 -18.47 12.56 0.60
N SER A 245 -17.33 12.66 -0.10
CA SER A 245 -17.08 13.76 -1.04
C SER A 245 -17.98 13.60 -2.27
N PRO A 246 -18.71 14.64 -2.72
CA PRO A 246 -19.59 14.56 -3.88
C PRO A 246 -18.77 14.57 -5.18
N GLN A 247 -18.11 13.46 -5.49
CA GLN A 247 -17.56 13.23 -6.82
C GLN A 247 -18.58 12.43 -7.60
N GLY A 248 -19.33 13.10 -8.48
CA GLY A 248 -20.20 12.44 -9.44
C GLY A 248 -19.40 11.51 -10.35
N PRO A 249 -20.04 10.44 -10.92
CA PRO A 249 -19.35 9.50 -11.80
C PRO A 249 -18.84 10.23 -13.03
N THR A 250 -17.55 10.34 -13.18
CA THR A 250 -16.93 10.71 -14.46
C THR A 250 -17.02 9.51 -15.39
N ALA A 251 -18.22 9.33 -16.00
CA ALA A 251 -18.38 8.47 -17.16
C ALA A 251 -17.63 9.11 -18.33
N GLY A 252 -16.64 8.40 -18.85
CA GLY A 252 -16.16 8.50 -20.22
C GLY A 252 -15.73 9.89 -20.69
N ALA A 253 -14.56 10.37 -20.24
CA ALA A 253 -13.85 11.41 -20.96
C ALA A 253 -12.47 10.87 -21.37
N THR A 254 -12.28 10.75 -22.66
CA THR A 254 -11.00 10.61 -23.35
C THR A 254 -9.95 11.51 -22.68
N SER A 255 -8.91 10.89 -22.20
CA SER A 255 -7.78 11.51 -21.49
C SER A 255 -7.09 12.56 -22.37
N THR A 256 -7.49 13.80 -22.21
CA THR A 256 -6.56 14.93 -22.27
C THR A 256 -6.14 15.17 -20.82
N ALA A 257 -4.87 14.94 -20.54
CA ALA A 257 -4.29 15.05 -19.21
C ALA A 257 -4.57 16.43 -18.59
N ALA A 258 -5.57 16.49 -17.70
CA ALA A 258 -5.72 17.63 -16.81
C ALA A 258 -4.55 17.61 -15.80
N PRO A 259 -3.92 18.75 -15.52
CA PRO A 259 -2.79 18.82 -14.60
C PRO A 259 -3.23 18.30 -13.21
N ARG A 260 -2.50 17.31 -12.70
CA ARG A 260 -2.67 16.79 -11.33
C ARG A 260 -2.46 17.95 -10.38
N ARG A 261 -3.51 18.41 -9.70
CA ARG A 261 -3.38 19.42 -8.67
C ARG A 261 -2.73 18.77 -7.45
N GLY A 262 -1.61 19.33 -7.01
CA GLY A 262 -0.89 18.89 -5.82
C GLY A 262 -1.71 19.05 -4.52
N PRO A 263 -1.26 18.44 -3.41
CA PRO A 263 -1.91 18.55 -2.11
C PRO A 263 -1.97 19.98 -1.62
N VAL A 264 -3.10 20.39 -1.04
CA VAL A 264 -3.27 21.70 -0.43
C VAL A 264 -3.52 21.52 1.05
N LEU A 265 -2.47 21.68 1.86
CA LEU A 265 -2.49 21.55 3.32
C LEU A 265 -2.44 22.93 3.96
N LEU A 266 -3.37 23.82 3.60
CA LEU A 266 -3.50 25.15 4.19
C LEU A 266 -4.58 25.15 5.28
N PRO A 267 -4.42 25.94 6.37
CA PRO A 267 -5.52 26.27 7.27
C PRO A 267 -6.67 26.94 6.51
N ALA A 268 -7.86 26.96 7.12
CA ALA A 268 -9.00 27.69 6.55
C ALA A 268 -8.64 29.17 6.33
N ASP A 269 -9.12 29.73 5.22
CA ASP A 269 -8.91 31.15 4.92
C ASP A 269 -9.63 32.04 5.95
N VAL A 270 -9.08 33.23 6.19
CA VAL A 270 -9.65 34.18 7.14
C VAL A 270 -10.81 34.93 6.49
N MET A 271 -12.04 34.64 6.93
CA MET A 271 -13.21 35.34 6.44
C MET A 271 -13.16 36.83 6.80
N GLY A 272 -13.36 37.67 5.80
CA GLY A 272 -13.38 39.13 6.00
C GLY A 272 -11.99 39.78 6.09
N PHE A 273 -10.96 39.17 5.54
CA PHE A 273 -9.63 39.79 5.44
C PHE A 273 -9.72 41.11 4.65
N THR A 274 -9.39 42.23 5.30
CA THR A 274 -9.44 43.58 4.71
C THR A 274 -8.14 44.32 4.96
N GLY A 275 -7.75 45.15 4.00
CA GLY A 275 -6.52 45.97 4.07
C GLY A 275 -5.30 45.19 3.54
N ARG A 276 -4.12 45.81 3.66
CA ARG A 276 -2.81 45.27 3.24
C ARG A 276 -2.69 44.90 1.76
N ALA A 277 -3.37 45.66 0.90
CA ALA A 277 -3.31 45.45 -0.54
C ALA A 277 -1.86 45.54 -1.10
N GLU A 278 -1.05 46.42 -0.53
CA GLU A 278 0.37 46.58 -0.91
C GLU A 278 1.18 45.31 -0.58
N ALA A 279 1.01 44.75 0.62
CA ALA A 279 1.71 43.50 0.99
C ALA A 279 1.30 42.30 0.12
N VAL A 280 0.02 42.20 -0.23
CA VAL A 280 -0.49 41.17 -1.17
C VAL A 280 0.13 41.38 -2.55
N SER A 281 0.18 42.62 -3.05
CA SER A 281 0.79 42.95 -4.35
C SER A 281 2.28 42.60 -4.38
N THR A 282 3.02 42.91 -3.30
CA THR A 282 4.45 42.53 -3.19
C THR A 282 4.66 41.01 -3.25
N LEU A 283 3.81 40.23 -2.57
CA LEU A 283 3.88 38.78 -2.62
C LEU A 283 3.53 38.24 -4.02
N ASP A 284 2.60 38.89 -4.74
CA ASP A 284 2.26 38.53 -6.13
C ASP A 284 3.43 38.83 -7.07
N GLU A 285 4.12 39.93 -6.90
CA GLU A 285 5.32 40.29 -7.68
C GLU A 285 6.44 39.30 -7.46
N LEU A 286 6.72 38.91 -6.22
CA LEU A 286 7.70 37.86 -5.88
C LEU A 286 7.34 36.52 -6.53
N ALA A 287 6.06 36.15 -6.53
CA ALA A 287 5.61 34.92 -7.18
C ALA A 287 5.80 34.96 -8.70
N VAL A 288 5.58 36.12 -9.34
CA VAL A 288 5.84 36.31 -10.78
C VAL A 288 7.34 36.21 -11.09
N MET A 289 8.20 36.75 -10.24
CA MET A 289 9.66 36.61 -10.39
C MET A 289 10.10 35.16 -10.31
N SER A 290 9.56 34.38 -9.35
CA SER A 290 9.80 32.93 -9.23
C SER A 290 9.39 32.13 -10.47
N GLU A 291 8.35 32.56 -11.19
CA GLU A 291 7.91 31.90 -12.43
C GLU A 291 8.90 32.12 -13.60
N ARG A 292 9.65 33.23 -13.57
CA ARG A 292 10.62 33.59 -14.62
C ARG A 292 11.96 32.90 -14.46
N GLU A 293 12.35 32.60 -13.24
CA GLU A 293 13.63 31.94 -12.94
C GLU A 293 13.37 30.48 -12.48
N ALA A 294 13.36 29.57 -13.42
CA ALA A 294 13.00 28.16 -13.20
C ALA A 294 13.94 27.38 -12.26
N THR A 295 15.02 28.00 -11.76
CA THR A 295 16.05 27.38 -10.93
C THR A 295 16.20 28.04 -9.54
N ALA A 296 15.48 29.12 -9.25
CA ALA A 296 15.63 29.85 -7.99
C ALA A 296 14.45 29.56 -7.04
N VAL A 297 14.78 29.28 -5.77
CA VAL A 297 13.79 29.21 -4.68
C VAL A 297 13.59 30.64 -4.15
N VAL A 298 12.36 31.17 -4.26
CA VAL A 298 12.04 32.47 -3.69
C VAL A 298 11.54 32.29 -2.25
N VAL A 299 12.24 32.91 -1.30
CA VAL A 299 11.88 32.94 0.11
C VAL A 299 11.35 34.34 0.44
N ALA A 300 10.08 34.43 0.85
CA ALA A 300 9.46 35.65 1.34
C ALA A 300 9.34 35.62 2.87
N VAL A 301 9.89 36.61 3.55
CA VAL A 301 9.83 36.72 5.02
C VAL A 301 8.83 37.83 5.41
N LEU A 302 7.83 37.47 6.22
CA LEU A 302 6.85 38.39 6.77
C LEU A 302 7.26 38.77 8.20
N SER A 303 7.81 39.97 8.40
CA SER A 303 8.19 40.48 9.71
C SER A 303 7.13 41.44 10.30
N GLY A 304 7.14 41.63 11.61
CA GLY A 304 6.25 42.60 12.31
C GLY A 304 5.88 42.15 13.73
N VAL A 305 5.28 43.06 14.51
CA VAL A 305 4.92 42.84 15.90
C VAL A 305 3.97 41.63 16.11
N PRO A 306 4.01 40.97 17.28
CA PRO A 306 3.06 39.90 17.61
C PRO A 306 1.60 40.35 17.44
N GLY A 307 0.74 39.46 16.95
CA GLY A 307 -0.70 39.75 16.77
C GLY A 307 -1.06 40.58 15.55
N VAL A 308 -0.10 41.12 14.80
CA VAL A 308 -0.35 41.97 13.64
C VAL A 308 -0.99 41.24 12.44
N GLY A 309 -1.20 39.93 12.49
CA GLY A 309 -1.87 39.14 11.43
C GLY A 309 -0.94 38.68 10.31
N LYS A 310 0.34 38.43 10.58
CA LYS A 310 1.31 37.87 9.62
C LYS A 310 0.83 36.51 9.06
N THR A 311 0.45 35.59 9.94
CA THR A 311 -0.08 34.29 9.58
C THR A 311 -1.36 34.39 8.76
N ALA A 312 -2.27 35.30 9.16
CA ALA A 312 -3.51 35.53 8.43
C ALA A 312 -3.23 36.05 7.01
N LEU A 313 -2.27 36.96 6.83
CA LEU A 313 -1.84 37.45 5.52
C LEU A 313 -1.25 36.33 4.67
N ALA A 314 -0.34 35.50 5.22
CA ALA A 314 0.30 34.42 4.51
C ALA A 314 -0.71 33.36 4.05
N VAL A 315 -1.63 32.95 4.92
CA VAL A 315 -2.69 31.96 4.61
C VAL A 315 -3.66 32.51 3.56
N HIS A 316 -4.12 33.76 3.73
CA HIS A 316 -5.02 34.44 2.79
C HIS A 316 -4.39 34.53 1.40
N TRP A 317 -3.14 35.02 1.32
CA TRP A 317 -2.43 35.08 0.04
C TRP A 317 -2.20 33.70 -0.58
N ALA A 318 -1.84 32.70 0.22
CA ALA A 318 -1.65 31.32 -0.27
C ALA A 318 -2.93 30.74 -0.91
N HIS A 319 -4.11 30.98 -0.32
CA HIS A 319 -5.40 30.62 -0.93
C HIS A 319 -5.63 31.34 -2.25
N HIS A 320 -5.28 32.62 -2.35
CA HIS A 320 -5.43 33.46 -3.54
C HIS A 320 -4.49 32.99 -4.68
N ALA A 321 -3.24 32.71 -4.33
CA ALA A 321 -2.19 32.28 -5.26
C ALA A 321 -2.24 30.79 -5.62
N ARG A 322 -3.24 30.01 -5.16
CA ARG A 322 -3.36 28.57 -5.35
C ARG A 322 -3.20 28.11 -6.80
N HIS A 323 -3.69 28.88 -7.75
CA HIS A 323 -3.62 28.55 -9.18
C HIS A 323 -2.20 28.59 -9.75
N ARG A 324 -1.25 29.24 -9.07
CA ARG A 324 0.16 29.36 -9.45
C ARG A 324 1.01 28.16 -9.00
N PHE A 325 0.52 27.38 -8.04
CA PHE A 325 1.23 26.25 -7.44
C PHE A 325 0.50 24.90 -7.72
N PRO A 326 0.54 24.40 -8.97
CA PRO A 326 -0.19 23.20 -9.36
C PRO A 326 0.28 21.94 -8.64
N ASP A 327 1.55 21.88 -8.20
CA ASP A 327 2.15 20.72 -7.56
C ASP A 327 1.87 20.66 -6.05
N GLY A 328 1.28 21.72 -5.46
CA GLY A 328 0.77 21.73 -4.09
C GLY A 328 1.19 22.91 -3.24
N GLN A 329 0.56 23.02 -2.06
CA GLN A 329 0.83 24.03 -1.04
C GLN A 329 0.84 23.38 0.33
N LEU A 330 1.88 23.62 1.12
CA LEU A 330 2.06 23.10 2.46
C LEU A 330 2.10 24.26 3.47
N PHE A 331 1.51 24.03 4.63
CA PHE A 331 1.57 24.93 5.77
C PHE A 331 2.23 24.21 6.95
N ALA A 332 3.19 24.87 7.59
CA ALA A 332 3.83 24.37 8.81
C ALA A 332 3.83 25.47 9.88
N ASP A 333 3.27 25.16 11.06
CA ASP A 333 3.37 26.01 12.25
C ASP A 333 4.56 25.53 13.09
N LEU A 334 5.64 26.30 13.11
CA LEU A 334 6.88 25.98 13.84
C LEU A 334 6.79 26.30 15.35
N ARG A 335 5.67 26.86 15.82
CA ARG A 335 5.37 27.14 17.24
C ARG A 335 6.48 27.87 18.00
N GLY A 336 7.20 28.75 17.33
CA GLY A 336 8.35 29.46 17.91
C GLY A 336 8.04 30.40 19.08
N PHE A 337 6.76 30.58 19.46
CA PHE A 337 6.34 31.47 20.55
C PHE A 337 5.76 30.77 21.79
N ASP A 338 5.57 29.48 21.75
CA ASP A 338 5.02 28.74 22.90
C ASP A 338 6.16 28.36 23.86
N ALA A 339 6.38 29.16 24.89
CA ALA A 339 7.38 28.90 25.92
C ALA A 339 7.15 27.59 26.71
N SER A 340 5.96 26.98 26.57
CA SER A 340 5.58 25.70 27.21
C SER A 340 5.82 24.48 26.32
N ARG A 341 6.18 24.65 25.05
CA ARG A 341 6.38 23.55 24.08
C ARG A 341 7.69 23.75 23.31
N SER A 342 8.41 22.66 23.10
CA SER A 342 9.63 22.66 22.27
C SER A 342 9.34 23.10 20.84
N ALA A 343 10.22 23.93 20.26
CA ALA A 343 10.17 24.30 18.85
C ALA A 343 10.19 23.04 17.98
N VAL A 344 9.44 23.07 16.89
CA VAL A 344 9.36 21.96 15.94
C VAL A 344 10.60 21.98 15.06
N THR A 345 11.33 20.86 14.96
CA THR A 345 12.52 20.76 14.11
C THR A 345 12.12 20.58 12.64
N SER A 346 13.01 20.95 11.71
CA SER A 346 12.81 20.76 10.26
C SER A 346 12.48 19.31 9.90
N GLU A 347 13.11 18.35 10.57
CA GLU A 347 12.84 16.92 10.37
C GLU A 347 11.43 16.49 10.81
N GLN A 348 10.91 17.08 11.88
CA GLN A 348 9.53 16.84 12.34
C GLN A 348 8.49 17.45 11.40
N VAL A 349 8.78 18.62 10.81
CA VAL A 349 7.92 19.24 9.78
C VAL A 349 7.84 18.33 8.56
N VAL A 350 8.97 17.87 8.07
CA VAL A 350 9.04 16.98 6.89
C VAL A 350 8.33 15.64 7.16
N ARG A 351 8.52 15.05 8.33
CA ARG A 351 7.79 13.84 8.74
C ARG A 351 6.29 14.07 8.85
N GLY A 352 5.86 15.21 9.40
CA GLY A 352 4.44 15.57 9.48
C GLY A 352 3.79 15.71 8.10
N CYS A 353 4.48 16.28 7.13
CA CYS A 353 4.03 16.37 5.74
C CYS A 353 4.04 15.02 5.01
N ALA A 354 4.88 14.07 5.43
CA ALA A 354 4.98 12.74 4.81
C ALA A 354 3.92 11.73 5.30
N THR A 355 3.30 11.97 6.45
CA THR A 355 2.31 11.04 7.04
C THR A 355 0.92 11.13 6.42
N ASP A 356 0.60 12.21 5.73
CA ASP A 356 -0.68 12.37 5.03
C ASP A 356 -0.55 11.86 3.58
N GLY A 357 -0.61 10.57 3.38
CA GLY A 357 -0.60 9.75 2.15
C GLY A 357 -0.46 10.36 0.74
N ALA A 358 -0.78 11.62 0.55
CA ALA A 358 -0.55 12.42 -0.67
C ALA A 358 0.81 13.17 -0.64
N GLY A 359 1.43 13.32 0.54
CA GLY A 359 2.66 14.08 0.75
C GLY A 359 3.95 13.32 0.52
N LEU A 360 3.91 11.98 0.37
CA LEU A 360 5.13 11.16 0.25
C LEU A 360 6.02 11.55 -0.94
N HIS A 361 5.43 11.97 -2.06
CA HIS A 361 6.20 12.39 -3.23
C HIS A 361 6.72 13.82 -3.10
N LEU A 362 5.89 14.72 -2.56
CA LEU A 362 6.25 16.11 -2.34
C LEU A 362 7.17 16.26 -1.13
N GLY A 363 6.91 15.54 -0.03
CA GLY A 363 7.79 15.49 1.14
C GLY A 363 9.17 14.95 0.82
N ARG A 364 9.28 13.94 -0.06
CA ARG A 364 10.55 13.42 -0.54
C ARG A 364 11.28 14.40 -1.45
N LEU A 365 10.57 15.07 -2.37
CA LEU A 365 11.14 16.10 -3.24
C LEU A 365 11.60 17.32 -2.45
N LEU A 366 10.84 17.72 -1.42
CA LEU A 366 11.24 18.81 -0.52
C LEU A 366 12.40 18.42 0.38
N LEU A 367 12.46 17.17 0.85
CA LEU A 367 13.59 16.65 1.62
C LEU A 367 14.86 16.59 0.77
N GLU A 368 14.77 16.15 -0.48
CA GLU A 368 15.89 16.11 -1.43
C GLU A 368 16.33 17.52 -1.84
N ALA A 369 15.41 18.49 -1.93
CA ALA A 369 15.73 19.89 -2.20
C ALA A 369 16.29 20.61 -0.95
N PHE A 370 15.83 20.27 0.24
CA PHE A 370 16.21 20.91 1.51
C PHE A 370 17.50 20.35 2.12
N VAL A 371 17.74 19.04 2.00
CA VAL A 371 18.92 18.35 2.60
C VAL A 371 20.06 18.21 1.60
N GLY A 372 19.79 18.27 0.29
CA GLY A 372 20.74 17.95 -0.76
C GLY A 372 21.39 19.12 -1.49
N GLY A 373 21.04 20.38 -1.24
CA GLY A 373 21.60 21.53 -1.99
C GLY A 373 21.46 21.39 -3.52
N LEU A 374 20.60 20.49 -4.00
CA LEU A 374 20.43 20.18 -5.41
C LEU A 374 19.32 21.07 -5.98
N ALA A 375 19.72 21.97 -6.85
CA ALA A 375 18.82 22.60 -7.81
C ALA A 375 17.97 21.51 -8.46
N ALA A 376 16.67 21.51 -8.15
CA ALA A 376 15.73 20.52 -8.67
C ALA A 376 15.75 20.58 -10.19
N LYS A 377 16.23 19.52 -10.82
CA LYS A 377 16.12 19.33 -12.26
C LYS A 377 14.65 19.15 -12.60
N GLY A 378 14.02 20.17 -13.15
CA GLY A 378 12.75 20.12 -13.86
C GLY A 378 11.53 20.39 -13.01
N SER A 379 10.94 21.58 -13.20
CA SER A 379 9.49 21.89 -13.16
C SER A 379 8.66 21.43 -11.95
N VAL A 380 9.15 21.53 -10.72
CA VAL A 380 8.27 21.41 -9.53
C VAL A 380 7.86 22.83 -9.12
N ARG A 381 6.55 23.15 -9.25
CA ARG A 381 5.95 24.40 -8.80
C ARG A 381 5.18 24.16 -7.50
N ALA A 382 5.91 23.93 -6.43
CA ALA A 382 5.34 23.77 -5.09
C ALA A 382 5.68 24.99 -4.21
N MET A 383 4.76 25.35 -3.33
CA MET A 383 4.94 26.43 -2.38
C MET A 383 4.99 25.88 -0.96
N VAL A 384 6.01 26.25 -0.19
CA VAL A 384 6.07 26.03 1.25
C VAL A 384 5.77 27.33 1.95
N VAL A 385 4.66 27.39 2.68
CA VAL A 385 4.35 28.53 3.57
C VAL A 385 4.91 28.22 4.94
N VAL A 386 6.06 28.79 5.25
CA VAL A 386 6.65 28.71 6.59
C VAL A 386 6.21 29.93 7.37
N VAL A 387 5.43 29.73 8.42
CA VAL A 387 5.01 30.82 9.30
C VAL A 387 6.05 31.01 10.37
N VAL A 388 6.62 32.15 10.37
CA VAL A 388 7.72 32.52 11.23
C VAL A 388 7.28 33.36 12.42
N LEU A 389 7.80 32.97 13.52
CA LEU A 389 8.38 33.61 14.69
C LEU A 389 7.86 35.00 15.09
N PRO A 390 7.50 35.15 16.34
CA PRO A 390 7.47 36.44 16.98
C PRO A 390 8.89 36.85 17.32
N PHE A 391 9.27 38.03 16.90
CA PHE A 391 10.56 38.56 17.24
C PHE A 391 10.40 39.80 18.17
N ALA A 392 11.04 39.71 19.32
CA ALA A 392 11.56 40.85 20.01
C ALA A 392 12.97 41.11 19.43
N GLU A 393 13.23 42.33 18.96
CA GLU A 393 14.53 42.86 18.51
C GLU A 393 14.95 42.55 17.07
N PHE A 394 14.30 43.17 16.10
CA PHE A 394 14.99 43.73 14.94
C PHE A 394 14.45 45.14 14.68
N VAL A 395 15.33 46.10 14.81
CA VAL A 395 15.10 47.48 14.39
C VAL A 395 15.13 47.47 12.86
N VAL A 396 13.98 47.72 12.25
CA VAL A 396 13.91 48.01 10.82
C VAL A 396 14.03 49.52 10.71
N GLU A 397 15.16 50.00 10.26
CA GLU A 397 15.24 51.34 9.73
C GLU A 397 14.49 51.43 8.40
N ASP A 398 13.82 52.52 8.17
CA ASP A 398 12.80 52.83 7.17
C ASP A 398 13.35 52.91 5.72
N THR A 399 14.17 51.97 5.29
CA THR A 399 14.83 51.98 3.98
C THR A 399 14.68 50.69 3.18
N GLY A 400 13.63 49.94 3.33
CA GLY A 400 13.20 48.91 2.32
C GLY A 400 14.22 47.84 1.94
N VAL A 401 15.34 47.71 2.61
CA VAL A 401 16.38 46.70 2.40
C VAL A 401 16.36 45.73 3.56
N VAL A 402 16.08 44.48 3.29
CA VAL A 402 16.16 43.37 4.27
C VAL A 402 17.63 43.23 4.67
N ASP A 403 17.92 43.31 5.98
CA ASP A 403 19.24 43.08 6.53
C ASP A 403 19.70 41.65 6.19
N ASP A 404 20.83 41.51 5.51
CA ASP A 404 21.44 40.21 5.12
C ASP A 404 21.59 39.26 6.33
N HIS A 405 21.76 39.80 7.53
CA HIS A 405 21.88 39.03 8.76
C HIS A 405 20.58 38.33 9.19
N ALA A 406 19.41 38.88 8.84
CA ALA A 406 18.11 38.27 9.10
C ALA A 406 17.85 37.11 8.12
N VAL A 407 18.34 37.24 6.88
CA VAL A 407 18.29 36.18 5.85
C VAL A 407 19.29 35.07 6.22
N GLU A 408 20.51 35.40 6.61
CA GLU A 408 21.51 34.42 7.09
C GLU A 408 20.98 33.64 8.29
N LYS A 409 20.37 34.25 9.26
CA LYS A 409 19.84 33.56 10.45
C LYS A 409 18.61 32.70 10.14
N ALA A 410 17.79 33.10 9.18
CA ALA A 410 16.68 32.28 8.68
C ALA A 410 17.22 31.08 7.89
N VAL A 411 18.27 31.29 7.12
CA VAL A 411 18.98 30.23 6.35
C VAL A 411 19.70 29.28 7.31
N GLU A 412 20.36 29.76 8.35
CA GLU A 412 21.04 28.97 9.39
C GLU A 412 20.03 28.11 10.21
N LEU A 413 18.87 28.69 10.58
CA LEU A 413 17.77 27.96 11.23
C LEU A 413 17.12 26.91 10.32
N LEU A 414 17.18 27.11 9.01
CA LEU A 414 16.67 26.17 8.02
C LEU A 414 17.71 25.14 7.59
N GLY A 415 18.98 25.24 8.04
CA GLY A 415 20.04 24.28 7.73
C GLY A 415 20.44 24.25 6.25
N VAL A 416 20.31 25.39 5.56
CA VAL A 416 20.71 25.57 4.16
C VAL A 416 22.03 26.34 4.16
N ASP A 417 23.11 25.74 3.71
CA ASP A 417 24.37 26.46 3.45
C ASP A 417 24.13 27.48 2.32
N ALA A 418 24.31 28.75 2.64
CA ALA A 418 24.25 29.83 1.64
C ALA A 418 25.42 29.66 0.67
N VAL A 419 25.14 29.50 -0.61
CA VAL A 419 26.08 29.60 -1.72
C VAL A 419 25.91 30.95 -2.36
#